data_fae480b0e6aab5b9e82d7ec47af2b07b
#
_entry.id   fae480b0e6aab5b9e82d7ec47af2b07b
#
_cell.length_a   1.000
_cell.length_b   1.000
_cell.length_c   1.000
_cell.angle_alpha   90.00
_cell.angle_beta   90.00
_cell.angle_gamma   90.00
#
_symmetry.space_group_name_H-M   'P 1'
#
loop_
_entity.id
_entity.type
_entity.pdbx_description
1 polymer ?
#
loop_
_entity_poly.entity_id
_entity_poly.type
_entity_poly.pdbx_seq_one_letter_code
_entity_poly.pdbx_strand_id
1 'polypeptide(L)'
;MSLHAQLSPEAAAKLAAMQRQSTITSIIIAFLVILLMGLLLAIILIAPTIQEVPVLVSYTPPVVQEQQIDQVKPTPRQQQKPSAPPSARTRVITAATTQSLAIPQMDGPVSEPTVDFGAGEDFAEGIAGFGEGATAGSGGFGSSNQASGGLKGSLYDFKQTPRGKPIAYDLGNPQEFIERVLRLQRSRYSDAALRRHFEAPNSLYLTHLAIPFSAAAEGPSYFGAKDQMQPSGWVAHYRGRVKVPKTGKYRLSGLGDDYLVVLVDGKVRLVGSWSDIQPAVANGWEPTEPTGQHRSPFHQVRLVYGDWMSLREGQEIDVQIALGERPGGHVGFLLQVEEQGVSYRSDVSGRPILPLFTTAPFAPEERARLTKVFGSYEFEWEQVPIFFQK
;
A
#
# COMPACT_ATOMS: atom_id res chain seq x y z
N MET A 1 18.37 -59.11 41.18
CA MET A 1 18.97 -58.28 42.26
C MET A 1 18.44 -56.90 42.16
N SER A 2 17.44 -56.52 42.98
CA SER A 2 16.87 -55.18 42.99
C SER A 2 17.62 -54.34 44.02
N LEU A 3 18.36 -53.37 43.53
CA LEU A 3 19.05 -52.36 44.35
C LEU A 3 17.99 -51.34 44.84
N HIS A 4 17.39 -51.64 46.01
CA HIS A 4 16.64 -50.60 46.72
C HIS A 4 17.70 -49.77 47.52
N ALA A 5 18.14 -48.66 46.93
CA ALA A 5 18.91 -47.66 47.67
C ALA A 5 17.94 -47.03 48.67
N GLN A 6 18.12 -47.42 49.98
CA GLN A 6 17.41 -46.77 51.08
C GLN A 6 18.00 -45.36 51.28
N LEU A 7 17.16 -44.38 50.98
CA LEU A 7 17.52 -42.98 51.26
C LEU A 7 17.73 -42.78 52.76
N SER A 8 18.79 -42.05 53.13
CA SER A 8 18.96 -41.66 54.51
C SER A 8 17.74 -40.83 55.01
N PRO A 9 17.40 -40.93 56.30
CA PRO A 9 16.22 -40.22 56.85
C PRO A 9 16.29 -38.71 56.62
N GLU A 10 17.43 -38.10 56.57
CA GLU A 10 17.66 -36.70 56.23
C GLU A 10 17.37 -36.40 54.77
N ALA A 11 17.75 -37.28 53.87
CA ALA A 11 17.48 -37.11 52.45
C ALA A 11 15.99 -37.28 52.15
N ALA A 12 15.30 -38.20 52.83
CA ALA A 12 13.86 -38.37 52.71
C ALA A 12 13.08 -37.14 53.24
N ALA A 13 13.53 -36.56 54.38
CA ALA A 13 12.93 -35.34 54.91
C ALA A 13 13.09 -34.12 53.99
N LYS A 14 14.28 -33.94 53.36
CA LYS A 14 14.54 -32.88 52.39
C LYS A 14 13.69 -33.07 51.13
N LEU A 15 13.55 -34.30 50.64
CA LEU A 15 12.72 -34.60 49.47
C LEU A 15 11.23 -34.30 49.73
N ALA A 16 10.74 -34.69 50.91
CA ALA A 16 9.37 -34.40 51.34
C ALA A 16 9.12 -32.89 51.47
N ALA A 17 10.08 -32.11 51.99
CA ALA A 17 10.01 -30.67 52.09
C ALA A 17 9.99 -30.01 50.68
N MET A 18 10.84 -30.44 49.76
CA MET A 18 10.84 -29.97 48.37
C MET A 18 9.54 -30.30 47.63
N GLN A 19 8.98 -31.51 47.82
CA GLN A 19 7.71 -31.89 47.24
C GLN A 19 6.58 -31.04 47.77
N ARG A 20 6.50 -30.76 49.05
CA ARG A 20 5.51 -29.85 49.64
C ARG A 20 5.63 -28.44 49.09
N GLN A 21 6.85 -27.92 48.96
CA GLN A 21 7.07 -26.58 48.42
C GLN A 21 6.68 -26.52 46.97
N SER A 22 7.03 -27.50 46.11
CA SER A 22 6.62 -27.62 44.74
C SER A 22 5.09 -27.69 44.57
N THR A 23 4.44 -28.50 45.40
CA THR A 23 2.94 -28.61 45.38
C THR A 23 2.27 -27.28 45.71
N ILE A 24 2.74 -26.58 46.77
CA ILE A 24 2.22 -25.29 47.18
C ILE A 24 2.40 -24.24 46.06
N THR A 25 3.59 -24.20 45.47
CA THR A 25 3.88 -23.28 44.33
C THR A 25 2.99 -23.57 43.13
N SER A 26 2.78 -24.85 42.79
CA SER A 26 1.89 -25.22 41.68
C SER A 26 0.43 -24.82 41.94
N ILE A 27 -0.04 -24.96 43.18
CA ILE A 27 -1.44 -24.52 43.55
C ILE A 27 -1.56 -22.99 43.44
N ILE A 28 -0.54 -22.24 43.87
CA ILE A 28 -0.54 -20.78 43.80
C ILE A 28 -0.54 -20.33 42.34
N ILE A 29 0.25 -20.93 41.49
CA ILE A 29 0.30 -20.62 40.05
C ILE A 29 -1.06 -20.92 39.37
N ALA A 30 -1.65 -22.09 39.68
CA ALA A 30 -2.96 -22.45 39.11
C ALA A 30 -4.06 -21.45 39.56
N PHE A 31 -4.04 -21.03 40.83
CA PHE A 31 -4.98 -20.03 41.31
C PHE A 31 -4.79 -18.66 40.63
N LEU A 32 -3.56 -18.22 40.45
CA LEU A 32 -3.24 -16.97 39.72
C LEU A 32 -3.70 -17.01 38.27
N VAL A 33 -3.55 -18.13 37.59
CA VAL A 33 -4.01 -18.31 36.18
C VAL A 33 -5.54 -18.22 36.12
N ILE A 34 -6.25 -18.88 37.04
CA ILE A 34 -7.72 -18.82 37.10
C ILE A 34 -8.21 -17.39 37.40
N LEU A 35 -7.52 -16.69 38.30
CA LEU A 35 -7.86 -15.32 38.68
C LEU A 35 -7.62 -14.35 37.50
N LEU A 36 -6.50 -14.52 36.76
CA LEU A 36 -6.19 -13.72 35.58
C LEU A 36 -7.21 -13.96 34.47
N MET A 37 -7.62 -15.22 34.25
CA MET A 37 -8.65 -15.56 33.28
C MET A 37 -10.02 -14.99 33.64
N GLY A 38 -10.37 -15.00 34.92
CA GLY A 38 -11.59 -14.36 35.44
C GLY A 38 -11.59 -12.85 35.27
N LEU A 39 -10.43 -12.20 35.51
CA LEU A 39 -10.25 -10.75 35.29
C LEU A 39 -10.40 -10.37 33.82
N LEU A 40 -9.79 -11.15 32.92
CA LEU A 40 -9.90 -10.98 31.47
C LEU A 40 -11.36 -11.09 31.00
N LEU A 41 -12.07 -12.11 31.51
CA LEU A 41 -13.48 -12.31 31.20
C LEU A 41 -14.35 -11.17 31.72
N ALA A 42 -14.04 -10.66 32.93
CA ALA A 42 -14.71 -9.52 33.52
C ALA A 42 -14.52 -8.24 32.69
N ILE A 43 -13.31 -7.99 32.17
CA ILE A 43 -13.03 -6.84 31.31
C ILE A 43 -13.85 -6.94 30.02
N ILE A 44 -13.97 -8.12 29.42
CA ILE A 44 -14.74 -8.32 28.18
C ILE A 44 -16.26 -8.11 28.44
N LEU A 45 -16.76 -8.56 29.59
CA LEU A 45 -18.17 -8.44 29.95
C LEU A 45 -18.56 -7.05 30.45
N ILE A 46 -17.62 -6.29 31.02
CA ILE A 46 -17.88 -4.93 31.59
C ILE A 46 -17.55 -3.86 30.55
N ALA A 47 -16.86 -4.20 29.42
CA ALA A 47 -16.65 -3.26 28.34
C ALA A 47 -18.01 -2.67 27.93
N PRO A 48 -18.24 -1.35 28.12
CA PRO A 48 -19.52 -0.77 27.77
C PRO A 48 -19.71 -0.93 26.26
N THR A 49 -20.78 -1.60 25.85
CA THR A 49 -21.29 -1.48 24.49
C THR A 49 -21.65 -0.01 24.32
N ILE A 50 -20.80 0.73 23.61
CA ILE A 50 -21.11 2.10 23.21
C ILE A 50 -22.30 1.98 22.28
N GLN A 51 -23.52 2.09 22.82
CA GLN A 51 -24.72 2.32 22.04
C GLN A 51 -24.59 3.73 21.50
N GLU A 52 -24.25 3.83 20.21
CA GLU A 52 -24.41 5.07 19.47
C GLU A 52 -25.89 5.45 19.51
N VAL A 53 -26.22 6.45 20.31
CA VAL A 53 -27.56 7.05 20.30
C VAL A 53 -27.71 7.68 18.91
N PRO A 54 -28.67 7.23 18.07
CA PRO A 54 -28.90 7.86 16.79
C PRO A 54 -29.33 9.31 17.05
N VAL A 55 -28.47 10.26 16.70
CA VAL A 55 -28.81 11.67 16.68
C VAL A 55 -29.73 11.87 15.47
N LEU A 56 -31.05 11.96 15.75
CA LEU A 56 -32.02 12.39 14.78
C LEU A 56 -31.79 13.87 14.47
N VAL A 57 -30.99 14.14 13.42
CA VAL A 57 -30.88 15.47 12.85
C VAL A 57 -32.18 15.73 12.10
N SER A 58 -33.10 16.47 12.70
CA SER A 58 -34.29 17.00 12.00
C SER A 58 -33.82 18.06 11.02
N TYR A 59 -33.78 17.72 9.75
CA TYR A 59 -33.54 18.68 8.70
C TYR A 59 -34.82 19.45 8.40
N THR A 60 -34.87 20.70 8.85
CA THR A 60 -35.91 21.65 8.40
C THR A 60 -35.42 22.25 7.11
N PRO A 61 -36.01 21.93 5.95
CA PRO A 61 -35.62 22.55 4.70
C PRO A 61 -35.84 24.07 4.78
N PRO A 62 -34.91 24.89 4.25
CA PRO A 62 -35.13 26.32 4.20
C PRO A 62 -36.35 26.60 3.34
N VAL A 63 -37.23 27.46 3.86
CA VAL A 63 -38.40 27.99 3.11
C VAL A 63 -37.87 28.73 1.87
N VAL A 64 -37.96 28.08 0.72
CA VAL A 64 -37.69 28.75 -0.54
C VAL A 64 -38.79 29.78 -0.75
N GLN A 65 -38.48 31.07 -0.58
CA GLN A 65 -39.32 32.15 -1.10
C GLN A 65 -39.35 31.99 -2.61
N GLU A 66 -40.53 31.64 -3.15
CA GLU A 66 -40.80 31.70 -4.57
C GLU A 66 -40.60 33.15 -5.05
N GLN A 67 -39.43 33.42 -5.62
CA GLN A 67 -39.28 34.62 -6.45
C GLN A 67 -40.16 34.42 -7.70
N GLN A 68 -41.21 35.23 -7.81
CA GLN A 68 -42.00 35.37 -9.00
C GLN A 68 -41.06 35.68 -10.16
N ILE A 69 -40.86 34.70 -11.03
CA ILE A 69 -40.12 34.89 -12.29
C ILE A 69 -41.10 35.60 -13.24
N ASP A 70 -40.85 36.88 -13.50
CA ASP A 70 -41.55 37.63 -14.56
C ASP A 70 -41.41 36.86 -15.88
N GLN A 71 -42.51 36.39 -16.40
CA GLN A 71 -42.59 35.73 -17.71
C GLN A 71 -42.20 36.70 -18.79
N VAL A 72 -40.99 36.60 -19.32
CA VAL A 72 -40.54 37.27 -20.53
C VAL A 72 -41.34 36.69 -21.71
N LYS A 73 -42.27 37.50 -22.30
CA LYS A 73 -42.98 37.11 -23.51
C LYS A 73 -42.01 36.75 -24.62
N PRO A 74 -42.14 35.56 -25.25
CA PRO A 74 -41.29 35.20 -26.39
C PRO A 74 -41.61 36.05 -27.60
N THR A 75 -40.63 36.78 -28.10
CA THR A 75 -40.70 37.48 -29.37
C THR A 75 -40.60 36.44 -30.50
N PRO A 76 -41.54 36.43 -31.48
CA PRO A 76 -41.45 35.45 -32.57
C PRO A 76 -40.25 35.73 -33.44
N ARG A 77 -39.32 34.80 -33.48
CA ARG A 77 -38.15 34.79 -34.37
C ARG A 77 -38.62 34.39 -35.75
N GLN A 78 -38.53 35.31 -36.72
CA GLN A 78 -38.76 35.00 -38.13
C GLN A 78 -37.78 33.91 -38.59
N GLN A 79 -38.34 32.77 -39.01
CA GLN A 79 -37.58 31.71 -39.66
C GLN A 79 -37.13 32.20 -41.04
N GLN A 80 -35.83 32.39 -41.21
CA GLN A 80 -35.24 32.52 -42.54
C GLN A 80 -35.26 31.16 -43.23
N LYS A 81 -35.85 31.10 -44.40
CA LYS A 81 -35.93 29.93 -45.27
C LYS A 81 -34.52 29.50 -45.67
N PRO A 82 -34.13 28.23 -45.52
CA PRO A 82 -32.80 27.79 -45.94
C PRO A 82 -32.67 27.86 -47.46
N SER A 83 -31.59 28.46 -47.96
CA SER A 83 -31.18 28.37 -49.34
C SER A 83 -30.72 26.95 -49.68
N ALA A 84 -31.14 26.47 -50.88
CA ALA A 84 -30.80 25.13 -51.34
C ALA A 84 -29.29 24.88 -51.40
N PRO A 85 -28.83 23.67 -50.99
CA PRO A 85 -27.42 23.33 -51.08
C PRO A 85 -26.96 23.12 -52.52
N PRO A 86 -25.71 23.48 -52.88
CA PRO A 86 -25.16 23.21 -54.20
C PRO A 86 -25.02 21.71 -54.41
N SER A 87 -25.45 21.24 -55.59
CA SER A 87 -25.33 19.84 -56.02
C SER A 87 -23.88 19.38 -56.10
N ALA A 88 -23.48 18.53 -55.18
CA ALA A 88 -22.18 17.83 -55.24
C ALA A 88 -22.25 16.70 -56.29
N ARG A 89 -21.39 16.76 -57.31
CA ARG A 89 -21.23 15.68 -58.27
C ARG A 89 -20.60 14.47 -57.57
N THR A 90 -21.37 13.39 -57.52
CA THR A 90 -20.89 12.08 -57.01
C THR A 90 -19.89 11.50 -58.03
N ARG A 91 -18.62 11.41 -57.66
CA ARG A 91 -17.63 10.60 -58.37
C ARG A 91 -17.70 9.19 -57.78
N VAL A 92 -18.16 8.25 -58.58
CA VAL A 92 -18.07 6.81 -58.25
C VAL A 92 -16.63 6.37 -58.46
N ILE A 93 -15.93 5.98 -57.38
CA ILE A 93 -14.66 5.30 -57.46
C ILE A 93 -14.93 3.79 -57.34
N THR A 94 -14.80 3.07 -58.44
CA THR A 94 -14.77 1.61 -58.45
C THR A 94 -13.53 1.13 -57.75
N ALA A 95 -13.68 0.45 -56.58
CA ALA A 95 -12.59 -0.17 -55.86
C ALA A 95 -12.10 -1.39 -56.62
N ALA A 96 -10.80 -1.40 -56.92
CA ALA A 96 -10.09 -2.54 -57.41
C ALA A 96 -9.86 -3.60 -56.30
N THR A 97 -10.04 -4.83 -56.70
CA THR A 97 -9.80 -6.12 -56.06
C THR A 97 -8.81 -6.11 -54.90
N THR A 98 -9.30 -6.59 -53.74
CA THR A 98 -8.50 -7.00 -52.60
C THR A 98 -7.75 -8.26 -52.91
N GLN A 99 -6.42 -8.19 -52.93
CA GLN A 99 -5.59 -9.38 -52.80
C GLN A 99 -5.64 -9.89 -51.34
N SER A 100 -6.02 -11.13 -51.18
CA SER A 100 -5.97 -11.82 -49.91
C SER A 100 -4.51 -12.11 -49.53
N LEU A 101 -4.02 -11.45 -48.50
CA LEU A 101 -2.79 -11.84 -47.82
C LEU A 101 -3.06 -13.12 -47.01
N ALA A 102 -2.43 -14.21 -47.43
CA ALA A 102 -2.39 -15.45 -46.65
C ALA A 102 -1.54 -15.23 -45.39
N ILE A 103 -2.17 -15.39 -44.22
CA ILE A 103 -1.50 -15.43 -42.91
C ILE A 103 -0.94 -16.84 -42.78
N PRO A 104 0.38 -17.03 -42.55
CA PRO A 104 0.92 -18.34 -42.24
C PRO A 104 0.39 -18.82 -40.89
N GLN A 105 -0.30 -19.96 -40.84
CA GLN A 105 -0.62 -20.67 -39.61
C GLN A 105 0.69 -21.19 -38.99
N MET A 106 1.01 -20.70 -37.81
CA MET A 106 2.00 -21.32 -36.93
C MET A 106 1.29 -22.41 -36.13
N ASP A 107 1.54 -23.66 -36.49
CA ASP A 107 1.23 -24.81 -35.66
C ASP A 107 2.23 -24.88 -34.50
N GLY A 108 1.84 -24.33 -33.36
CA GLY A 108 2.48 -24.53 -32.07
C GLY A 108 1.43 -24.94 -31.05
N PRO A 109 1.71 -25.88 -30.14
CA PRO A 109 0.74 -26.29 -29.14
C PRO A 109 0.43 -25.11 -28.24
N VAL A 110 -0.81 -24.66 -28.27
CA VAL A 110 -1.34 -23.67 -27.33
C VAL A 110 -1.48 -24.36 -25.98
N SER A 111 -0.50 -24.16 -25.10
CA SER A 111 -0.67 -24.48 -23.68
C SER A 111 -1.61 -23.44 -23.10
N GLU A 112 -2.85 -23.81 -22.86
CA GLU A 112 -3.76 -23.01 -22.03
C GLU A 112 -3.15 -22.91 -20.63
N PRO A 113 -2.92 -21.70 -20.07
CA PRO A 113 -2.55 -21.59 -18.67
C PRO A 113 -3.80 -21.92 -17.83
N THR A 114 -3.88 -23.14 -17.34
CA THR A 114 -4.82 -23.51 -16.27
C THR A 114 -4.35 -22.80 -15.00
N VAL A 115 -4.93 -21.64 -14.73
CA VAL A 115 -4.81 -20.99 -13.43
C VAL A 115 -5.80 -21.66 -12.50
N ASP A 116 -5.34 -22.69 -11.80
CA ASP A 116 -6.09 -23.33 -10.73
C ASP A 116 -6.05 -22.43 -9.49
N PHE A 117 -7.12 -21.68 -9.26
CA PHE A 117 -7.32 -20.92 -8.03
C PHE A 117 -8.05 -21.82 -7.03
N GLY A 118 -7.28 -22.64 -6.28
CA GLY A 118 -7.82 -23.40 -5.17
C GLY A 118 -8.55 -22.51 -4.17
N ALA A 119 -9.81 -22.81 -3.92
CA ALA A 119 -10.59 -22.21 -2.83
C ALA A 119 -10.06 -22.75 -1.49
N GLY A 120 -9.17 -22.02 -0.83
CA GLY A 120 -8.68 -22.29 0.52
C GLY A 120 -9.14 -21.20 1.49
N GLU A 121 -9.69 -21.61 2.61
CA GLU A 121 -10.27 -20.73 3.65
C GLU A 121 -9.24 -20.02 4.53
N ASP A 122 -7.94 -19.97 4.16
CA ASP A 122 -6.90 -19.28 4.90
C ASP A 122 -6.39 -18.08 4.11
N PHE A 123 -6.59 -16.89 4.68
CA PHE A 123 -6.15 -15.60 4.13
C PHE A 123 -4.62 -15.54 3.89
N ALA A 124 -3.85 -16.43 4.51
CA ALA A 124 -2.41 -16.54 4.34
C ALA A 124 -2.00 -17.31 3.07
N GLU A 125 -2.83 -18.22 2.55
CA GLU A 125 -2.55 -18.98 1.33
C GLU A 125 -2.95 -18.25 0.04
N GLY A 126 -3.86 -17.27 0.11
CA GLY A 126 -4.29 -16.48 -1.06
C GLY A 126 -3.23 -15.53 -1.63
N ILE A 127 -2.11 -15.34 -0.93
CA ILE A 127 -1.06 -14.37 -1.26
C ILE A 127 0.13 -15.02 -1.97
N ALA A 128 0.24 -16.35 -1.96
CA ALA A 128 1.30 -17.08 -2.69
C ALA A 128 1.30 -16.84 -4.22
N GLY A 129 0.26 -16.21 -4.76
CA GLY A 129 0.16 -15.85 -6.18
C GLY A 129 1.06 -14.71 -6.66
N PHE A 130 1.74 -14.00 -5.76
CA PHE A 130 2.72 -12.97 -6.15
C PHE A 130 4.15 -13.51 -6.35
N GLY A 131 4.48 -14.71 -5.81
CA GLY A 131 5.87 -15.22 -5.74
C GLY A 131 6.29 -16.22 -6.81
N GLU A 132 5.48 -17.15 -7.28
CA GLU A 132 5.94 -18.29 -8.09
C GLU A 132 5.44 -18.38 -9.55
N GLY A 133 4.72 -17.41 -10.04
CA GLY A 133 4.23 -17.40 -11.43
C GLY A 133 4.25 -16.05 -12.12
N ALA A 134 4.68 -14.99 -11.43
CA ALA A 134 4.81 -13.70 -12.06
C ALA A 134 6.01 -13.72 -13.00
N THR A 135 5.75 -13.89 -14.29
CA THR A 135 6.67 -13.40 -15.32
C THR A 135 7.17 -12.04 -14.87
N ALA A 136 8.49 -11.82 -14.88
CA ALA A 136 9.17 -10.60 -14.47
C ALA A 136 8.47 -9.36 -15.07
N GLY A 137 7.47 -8.80 -14.38
CA GLY A 137 6.70 -7.69 -14.94
C GLY A 137 5.52 -7.14 -14.13
N SER A 138 5.02 -7.82 -13.10
CA SER A 138 3.77 -7.37 -12.45
C SER A 138 3.71 -7.58 -10.93
N GLY A 139 4.85 -7.63 -10.25
CA GLY A 139 4.88 -7.65 -8.78
C GLY A 139 4.52 -6.29 -8.18
N GLY A 140 3.99 -6.27 -6.96
CA GLY A 140 3.62 -5.04 -6.25
C GLY A 140 4.80 -4.06 -6.07
N PHE A 141 6.04 -4.55 -6.14
CA PHE A 141 7.28 -3.75 -6.09
C PHE A 141 7.69 -3.13 -7.44
N GLY A 142 6.91 -3.30 -8.51
CA GLY A 142 7.21 -2.76 -9.83
C GLY A 142 7.62 -3.82 -10.84
N SER A 143 8.02 -3.36 -12.02
CA SER A 143 8.37 -4.17 -13.18
C SER A 143 9.85 -4.04 -13.51
N SER A 144 10.45 -5.09 -14.08
CA SER A 144 11.80 -5.01 -14.68
C SER A 144 11.81 -4.25 -16.02
N ASN A 145 10.62 -3.93 -16.59
CA ASN A 145 10.50 -3.23 -17.85
C ASN A 145 10.66 -1.71 -17.67
N GLN A 146 11.78 -1.17 -18.13
CA GLN A 146 12.06 0.27 -18.11
C GLN A 146 11.03 1.09 -18.91
N ALA A 147 10.49 0.53 -19.98
CA ALA A 147 9.49 1.21 -20.81
C ALA A 147 8.10 1.32 -20.15
N SER A 148 7.92 0.80 -18.95
CA SER A 148 6.66 0.90 -18.20
C SER A 148 6.29 2.33 -17.79
N GLY A 149 7.25 3.28 -17.85
CA GLY A 149 7.03 4.64 -17.37
C GLY A 149 7.02 4.75 -15.84
N GLY A 150 7.59 3.78 -15.14
CA GLY A 150 7.66 3.74 -13.68
C GLY A 150 8.88 4.45 -13.09
N LEU A 151 8.79 4.86 -11.82
CA LEU A 151 9.92 5.37 -11.05
C LEU A 151 10.97 4.28 -10.86
N LYS A 152 12.23 4.56 -11.18
CA LYS A 152 13.32 3.60 -11.01
C LYS A 152 13.59 3.38 -9.52
N GLY A 153 13.65 2.12 -9.08
CA GLY A 153 13.89 1.72 -7.70
C GLY A 153 15.00 0.71 -7.54
N SER A 154 15.69 0.78 -6.41
CA SER A 154 16.69 -0.18 -5.94
C SER A 154 16.41 -0.53 -4.49
N LEU A 155 16.79 -1.74 -4.08
CA LEU A 155 16.65 -2.25 -2.71
C LEU A 155 18.01 -2.27 -2.02
N TYR A 156 18.06 -1.81 -0.78
CA TYR A 156 19.28 -1.69 0.03
C TYR A 156 19.16 -2.46 1.35
N ASP A 157 20.17 -3.26 1.67
CA ASP A 157 20.24 -4.02 2.92
C ASP A 157 21.07 -3.28 3.98
N PHE A 158 20.47 -3.01 5.11
CA PHE A 158 21.16 -2.33 6.24
C PHE A 158 22.12 -3.23 7.03
N LYS A 159 22.06 -4.54 6.81
CA LYS A 159 22.85 -5.54 7.51
C LYS A 159 24.18 -5.88 6.81
N GLN A 160 24.40 -5.29 5.64
CA GLN A 160 25.56 -5.59 4.81
C GLN A 160 26.26 -4.33 4.33
N THR A 161 27.58 -4.45 4.16
CA THR A 161 28.40 -3.46 3.45
C THR A 161 28.08 -3.50 1.95
N PRO A 162 28.50 -2.49 1.13
CA PRO A 162 28.32 -2.52 -0.32
C PRO A 162 28.91 -3.75 -1.03
N ARG A 163 29.83 -4.45 -0.38
CA ARG A 163 30.48 -5.67 -0.89
C ARG A 163 29.81 -6.95 -0.39
N GLY A 164 28.65 -6.88 0.23
CA GLY A 164 27.92 -8.02 0.76
C GLY A 164 28.50 -8.62 2.04
N LYS A 165 29.43 -7.92 2.72
CA LYS A 165 29.95 -8.40 4.01
C LYS A 165 28.99 -8.03 5.15
N PRO A 166 28.61 -8.97 6.01
CA PRO A 166 27.76 -8.68 7.16
C PRO A 166 28.37 -7.61 8.07
N ILE A 167 27.50 -6.76 8.62
CA ILE A 167 27.84 -5.78 9.67
C ILE A 167 26.99 -6.06 10.92
N ALA A 168 27.42 -5.55 12.05
CA ALA A 168 26.60 -5.64 13.27
C ALA A 168 25.27 -4.91 13.04
N TYR A 169 24.19 -5.65 13.22
CA TYR A 169 22.83 -5.14 13.13
C TYR A 169 21.94 -6.01 14.04
N ASP A 170 21.36 -5.39 15.06
CA ASP A 170 20.45 -6.07 15.98
C ASP A 170 19.02 -5.98 15.44
N LEU A 171 18.53 -7.09 14.90
CA LEU A 171 17.17 -7.22 14.39
C LEU A 171 16.11 -7.04 15.48
N GLY A 172 16.43 -7.33 16.73
CA GLY A 172 15.53 -7.13 17.88
C GLY A 172 15.45 -5.69 18.37
N ASN A 173 16.34 -4.81 17.88
CA ASN A 173 16.36 -3.40 18.27
C ASN A 173 15.77 -2.49 17.18
N PRO A 174 14.52 -2.00 17.33
CA PRO A 174 13.89 -1.11 16.35
C PRO A 174 14.69 0.18 16.10
N GLN A 175 15.46 0.65 17.05
CA GLN A 175 16.26 1.89 16.92
C GLN A 175 17.34 1.75 15.85
N GLU A 176 17.88 0.57 15.63
CA GLU A 176 18.83 0.30 14.55
C GLU A 176 18.28 0.66 13.18
N PHE A 177 17.03 0.27 12.92
CA PHE A 177 16.32 0.61 11.68
C PHE A 177 16.02 2.11 11.62
N ILE A 178 15.41 2.66 12.67
CA ILE A 178 15.01 4.06 12.76
C ILE A 178 16.20 4.99 12.51
N GLU A 179 17.35 4.75 13.16
CA GLU A 179 18.54 5.59 12.96
C GLU A 179 19.07 5.57 11.52
N ARG A 180 18.97 4.40 10.84
CA ARG A 180 19.44 4.27 9.46
C ARG A 180 18.52 5.01 8.50
N VAL A 181 17.20 4.83 8.62
CA VAL A 181 16.24 5.54 7.77
C VAL A 181 16.27 7.06 8.02
N LEU A 182 16.45 7.51 9.25
CA LEU A 182 16.62 8.94 9.56
C LEU A 182 17.89 9.53 8.93
N ARG A 183 18.98 8.77 8.88
CA ARG A 183 20.21 9.20 8.14
C ARG A 183 19.94 9.34 6.65
N LEU A 184 19.18 8.40 6.05
CA LEU A 184 18.78 8.50 4.65
C LEU A 184 17.87 9.70 4.41
N GLN A 185 16.87 9.93 5.25
CA GLN A 185 15.98 11.11 5.16
C GLN A 185 16.77 12.43 5.23
N ARG A 186 17.68 12.59 6.21
CA ARG A 186 18.51 13.79 6.35
C ARG A 186 19.38 14.05 5.11
N SER A 187 19.84 13.00 4.46
CA SER A 187 20.57 13.08 3.20
C SER A 187 19.67 13.23 1.97
N ARG A 188 18.34 13.26 2.15
CA ARG A 188 17.33 13.20 1.07
C ARG A 188 17.56 12.01 0.15
N TYR A 189 17.91 10.86 0.72
CA TYR A 189 18.22 9.62 0.01
C TYR A 189 19.27 9.81 -1.09
N SER A 190 20.31 10.58 -0.80
CA SER A 190 21.40 10.81 -1.76
C SER A 190 22.08 9.50 -2.12
N ASP A 191 22.54 9.37 -3.36
CA ASP A 191 23.28 8.19 -3.85
C ASP A 191 24.47 7.84 -2.94
N ALA A 192 25.18 8.85 -2.43
CA ALA A 192 26.32 8.63 -1.52
C ALA A 192 25.91 8.00 -0.18
N ALA A 193 24.68 8.26 0.30
CA ALA A 193 24.16 7.64 1.52
C ALA A 193 23.67 6.21 1.25
N LEU A 194 22.94 6.00 0.15
CA LEU A 194 22.41 4.70 -0.24
C LEU A 194 23.53 3.70 -0.56
N ARG A 195 24.55 4.10 -1.30
CA ARG A 195 25.72 3.26 -1.66
C ARG A 195 26.58 2.83 -0.49
N ARG A 196 26.28 3.19 0.75
CA ARG A 196 26.92 2.66 1.96
C ARG A 196 26.40 1.28 2.35
N HIS A 197 25.31 0.85 1.75
CA HIS A 197 24.62 -0.41 2.00
C HIS A 197 24.76 -1.34 0.80
N PHE A 198 24.53 -2.61 1.01
CA PHE A 198 24.44 -3.58 -0.09
C PHE A 198 23.22 -3.22 -0.95
N GLU A 199 23.41 -3.13 -2.25
CA GLU A 199 22.36 -2.90 -3.22
C GLU A 199 22.01 -4.22 -3.91
N ALA A 200 20.72 -4.55 -3.95
CA ALA A 200 20.22 -5.73 -4.66
C ALA A 200 20.53 -5.65 -6.17
N PRO A 201 20.75 -6.81 -6.84
CA PRO A 201 21.24 -6.83 -8.21
C PRO A 201 20.26 -6.24 -9.24
N ASN A 202 18.96 -6.29 -9.01
CA ASN A 202 17.96 -5.83 -9.94
C ASN A 202 17.41 -4.46 -9.55
N SER A 203 17.17 -3.59 -10.56
CA SER A 203 16.35 -2.39 -10.40
C SER A 203 14.95 -2.67 -10.93
N LEU A 204 13.93 -2.11 -10.27
CA LEU A 204 12.53 -2.21 -10.70
C LEU A 204 11.98 -0.82 -11.04
N TYR A 205 10.92 -0.79 -11.83
CA TYR A 205 10.22 0.43 -12.25
C TYR A 205 8.80 0.40 -11.69
N LEU A 206 8.50 1.30 -10.77
CA LEU A 206 7.25 1.39 -10.03
C LEU A 206 6.31 2.38 -10.72
N THR A 207 5.21 1.92 -11.27
CA THR A 207 4.16 2.78 -11.83
C THR A 207 3.17 3.24 -10.76
N HIS A 208 2.87 2.40 -9.78
CA HIS A 208 1.99 2.69 -8.64
C HIS A 208 2.44 1.86 -7.44
N LEU A 209 2.08 2.29 -6.23
CA LEU A 209 2.39 1.58 -4.99
C LEU A 209 1.10 1.07 -4.34
N ALA A 210 0.86 -0.22 -4.50
CA ALA A 210 -0.24 -0.94 -3.87
C ALA A 210 0.19 -2.41 -3.67
N ILE A 211 0.88 -2.66 -2.55
CA ILE A 211 1.33 -3.99 -2.14
C ILE A 211 0.40 -4.45 -1.03
N PRO A 212 -0.38 -5.53 -1.23
CA PRO A 212 -1.21 -6.08 -0.18
C PRO A 212 -0.35 -6.59 0.97
N PHE A 213 -0.98 -6.93 2.08
CA PHE A 213 -0.28 -7.52 3.20
C PHE A 213 0.31 -8.88 2.79
N SER A 214 1.63 -8.95 2.69
CA SER A 214 2.37 -10.08 2.13
C SER A 214 3.65 -10.38 2.92
N ALA A 215 4.36 -11.47 2.57
CA ALA A 215 5.58 -11.83 3.25
C ALA A 215 6.72 -10.83 2.96
N ALA A 216 7.47 -10.43 4.00
CA ALA A 216 8.60 -9.51 3.88
C ALA A 216 9.72 -10.01 2.94
N ALA A 217 9.79 -11.34 2.72
CA ALA A 217 10.72 -11.98 1.80
C ALA A 217 10.46 -11.63 0.32
N GLU A 218 9.27 -11.14 -0.01
CA GLU A 218 8.95 -10.75 -1.38
C GLU A 218 9.79 -9.58 -1.87
N GLY A 219 10.08 -8.60 -1.00
CA GLY A 219 10.96 -7.48 -1.36
C GLY A 219 12.29 -7.96 -1.93
N PRO A 220 13.15 -8.65 -1.15
CA PRO A 220 14.39 -9.23 -1.66
C PRO A 220 14.21 -10.13 -2.90
N SER A 221 13.15 -10.92 -2.96
CA SER A 221 12.88 -11.83 -4.09
C SER A 221 12.66 -11.07 -5.40
N TYR A 222 11.83 -10.03 -5.40
CA TYR A 222 11.56 -9.23 -6.59
C TYR A 222 12.80 -8.49 -7.10
N PHE A 223 13.66 -8.04 -6.17
CA PHE A 223 14.92 -7.39 -6.53
C PHE A 223 16.07 -8.37 -6.81
N GLY A 224 15.79 -9.68 -6.91
CA GLY A 224 16.78 -10.70 -7.26
C GLY A 224 17.80 -11.01 -6.17
N ALA A 225 17.48 -10.70 -4.92
CA ALA A 225 18.38 -10.84 -3.77
C ALA A 225 17.88 -11.85 -2.73
N LYS A 226 16.97 -12.77 -3.08
CA LYS A 226 16.35 -13.76 -2.19
C LYS A 226 17.37 -14.53 -1.35
N ASP A 227 18.47 -14.97 -1.97
CA ASP A 227 19.52 -15.77 -1.33
C ASP A 227 20.63 -14.92 -0.70
N GLN A 228 20.61 -13.60 -0.91
CA GLN A 228 21.65 -12.67 -0.48
C GLN A 228 21.18 -11.76 0.67
N MET A 229 19.88 -11.60 0.85
CA MET A 229 19.30 -10.71 1.85
C MET A 229 18.27 -11.45 2.72
N GLN A 230 18.36 -11.25 4.03
CA GLN A 230 17.30 -11.64 4.94
C GLN A 230 16.08 -10.73 4.74
N PRO A 231 14.84 -11.23 4.98
CA PRO A 231 13.59 -10.51 4.75
C PRO A 231 13.30 -9.42 5.80
N SER A 232 14.29 -8.67 6.21
CA SER A 232 14.18 -7.64 7.25
C SER A 232 15.36 -6.68 7.18
N GLY A 233 15.22 -5.48 7.75
CA GLY A 233 16.28 -4.49 7.81
C GLY A 233 16.71 -3.99 6.44
N TRP A 234 15.75 -3.76 5.54
CA TRP A 234 15.99 -3.26 4.19
C TRP A 234 15.14 -2.01 3.88
N VAL A 235 15.57 -1.26 2.88
CA VAL A 235 14.81 -0.16 2.31
C VAL A 235 14.83 -0.23 0.77
N ALA A 236 13.68 -0.09 0.13
CA ALA A 236 13.59 0.16 -1.30
C ALA A 236 13.40 1.67 -1.52
N HIS A 237 14.14 2.23 -2.46
CA HIS A 237 14.06 3.64 -2.80
C HIS A 237 13.79 3.78 -4.30
N TYR A 238 12.65 4.42 -4.62
CA TYR A 238 12.21 4.72 -5.98
C TYR A 238 12.36 6.21 -6.24
N ARG A 239 12.80 6.57 -7.44
CA ARG A 239 12.96 7.96 -7.83
C ARG A 239 12.72 8.16 -9.32
N GLY A 240 12.13 9.31 -9.66
CA GLY A 240 11.97 9.76 -11.04
C GLY A 240 11.35 11.13 -11.15
N ARG A 241 11.44 11.70 -12.36
CA ARG A 241 10.75 12.94 -12.69
C ARG A 241 9.44 12.62 -13.38
N VAL A 242 8.39 13.27 -12.95
CA VAL A 242 7.05 13.09 -13.51
C VAL A 242 6.46 14.44 -13.90
N LYS A 243 5.58 14.45 -14.91
CA LYS A 243 4.80 15.61 -15.31
C LYS A 243 3.43 15.59 -14.67
N VAL A 244 3.05 16.72 -14.11
CA VAL A 244 1.73 16.93 -13.50
C VAL A 244 0.65 16.94 -14.58
N PRO A 245 -0.43 16.13 -14.45
CA PRO A 245 -1.43 15.98 -15.50
C PRO A 245 -2.34 17.20 -15.70
N LYS A 246 -2.61 17.96 -14.64
CA LYS A 246 -3.55 19.08 -14.62
C LYS A 246 -3.17 20.06 -13.52
N THR A 247 -3.43 21.34 -13.73
CA THR A 247 -3.27 22.37 -12.69
C THR A 247 -4.28 22.14 -11.58
N GLY A 248 -3.80 22.03 -10.33
CA GLY A 248 -4.65 21.77 -9.17
C GLY A 248 -3.86 21.74 -7.86
N LYS A 249 -4.57 21.43 -6.78
CA LYS A 249 -3.95 21.10 -5.51
C LYS A 249 -4.09 19.60 -5.27
N TYR A 250 -2.97 18.98 -4.96
CA TYR A 250 -2.88 17.54 -4.74
C TYR A 250 -2.29 17.25 -3.37
N ARG A 251 -2.72 16.18 -2.72
CA ARG A 251 -2.02 15.61 -1.58
C ARG A 251 -1.90 14.11 -1.75
N LEU A 252 -0.91 13.54 -1.10
CA LEU A 252 -0.71 12.11 -1.03
C LEU A 252 -1.40 11.56 0.22
N SER A 253 -1.90 10.34 0.14
CA SER A 253 -2.38 9.59 1.29
C SER A 253 -1.85 8.17 1.21
N GLY A 254 -1.47 7.60 2.35
CA GLY A 254 -0.93 6.25 2.33
C GLY A 254 -0.56 5.69 3.68
N LEU A 255 -0.09 4.46 3.63
CA LEU A 255 0.46 3.76 4.77
C LEU A 255 1.46 2.70 4.28
N GLY A 256 2.48 2.44 5.06
CA GLY A 256 3.45 1.36 4.88
C GLY A 256 3.70 0.60 6.18
N ASP A 257 3.76 -0.68 6.07
CA ASP A 257 4.23 -1.59 7.09
C ASP A 257 5.64 -2.09 6.68
N ASP A 258 6.69 -1.59 7.28
CA ASP A 258 6.81 -0.65 8.45
C ASP A 258 7.00 0.83 8.04
N TYR A 259 7.68 1.10 6.96
CA TYR A 259 8.25 2.40 6.64
C TYR A 259 7.81 2.89 5.27
N LEU A 260 7.17 4.06 5.21
CA LEU A 260 6.82 4.74 3.97
C LEU A 260 7.07 6.24 4.13
N VAL A 261 7.93 6.78 3.28
CA VAL A 261 8.17 8.24 3.19
C VAL A 261 8.18 8.66 1.73
N VAL A 262 7.47 9.73 1.42
CA VAL A 262 7.42 10.31 0.08
C VAL A 262 7.92 11.74 0.09
N LEU A 263 8.87 12.03 -0.80
CA LEU A 263 9.37 13.36 -1.06
C LEU A 263 8.92 13.83 -2.45
N VAL A 264 8.58 15.11 -2.54
CA VAL A 264 8.36 15.81 -3.80
C VAL A 264 9.23 17.04 -3.82
N ASP A 265 10.07 17.19 -4.85
CA ASP A 265 11.06 18.26 -4.99
C ASP A 265 11.95 18.41 -3.73
N GLY A 266 12.36 17.26 -3.17
CA GLY A 266 13.22 17.16 -2.00
C GLY A 266 12.57 17.57 -0.67
N LYS A 267 11.26 17.82 -0.63
CA LYS A 267 10.47 18.08 0.58
C LYS A 267 9.66 16.85 0.95
N VAL A 268 9.68 16.47 2.22
CA VAL A 268 8.79 15.41 2.74
C VAL A 268 7.35 15.87 2.56
N ARG A 269 6.53 15.04 1.93
CA ARG A 269 5.10 15.29 1.67
C ARG A 269 4.19 14.26 2.32
N LEU A 270 4.74 13.12 2.67
CA LEU A 270 4.02 12.07 3.40
C LEU A 270 5.03 11.25 4.21
N VAL A 271 4.70 11.01 5.48
CA VAL A 271 5.30 9.95 6.30
C VAL A 271 4.17 9.04 6.74
N GLY A 272 3.97 7.98 5.99
CA GLY A 272 2.91 6.98 6.20
C GLY A 272 3.45 5.69 6.79
N SER A 273 4.34 5.79 7.77
CA SER A 273 4.98 4.63 8.41
C SER A 273 4.06 3.98 9.46
N TRP A 274 4.40 2.77 9.89
CA TRP A 274 3.63 2.06 10.92
C TRP A 274 3.59 2.82 12.24
N SER A 275 2.49 2.70 12.96
CA SER A 275 2.13 3.61 14.07
C SER A 275 3.15 3.67 15.21
N ASP A 276 3.91 2.60 15.47
CA ASP A 276 4.89 2.55 16.55
C ASP A 276 6.22 3.24 16.21
N ILE A 277 6.60 3.29 14.93
CA ILE A 277 7.79 4.03 14.49
C ILE A 277 7.46 5.40 13.90
N GLN A 278 6.21 5.65 13.56
CA GLN A 278 5.75 6.90 12.94
C GLN A 278 6.26 8.16 13.64
N PRO A 279 6.16 8.30 14.99
CA PRO A 279 6.62 9.51 15.66
C PRO A 279 8.12 9.76 15.51
N ALA A 280 8.92 8.67 15.51
CA ALA A 280 10.37 8.78 15.37
C ALA A 280 10.79 9.13 13.94
N VAL A 281 10.20 8.47 12.93
CA VAL A 281 10.57 8.67 11.52
C VAL A 281 9.91 9.90 10.90
N ALA A 282 8.90 10.47 11.52
CA ALA A 282 8.29 11.73 11.11
C ALA A 282 9.30 12.89 11.14
N ASN A 283 10.27 12.85 12.06
CA ASN A 283 11.39 13.80 12.12
C ASN A 283 10.93 15.27 12.03
N GLY A 284 9.87 15.61 12.78
CA GLY A 284 9.28 16.95 12.81
C GLY A 284 8.27 17.26 11.68
N TRP A 285 8.03 16.33 10.77
CA TRP A 285 6.92 16.45 9.85
C TRP A 285 5.61 16.04 10.55
N GLU A 286 4.56 16.82 10.37
CA GLU A 286 3.22 16.53 10.89
C GLU A 286 2.21 16.42 9.75
N PRO A 287 1.26 15.49 9.84
CA PRO A 287 0.23 15.35 8.81
C PRO A 287 -0.71 16.55 8.80
N THR A 288 -1.14 16.97 7.62
CA THR A 288 -2.07 18.09 7.41
C THR A 288 -3.42 17.87 8.10
N GLU A 289 -3.85 16.61 8.20
CA GLU A 289 -5.05 16.20 8.92
C GLU A 289 -4.70 15.17 9.99
N PRO A 290 -5.42 15.16 11.13
CA PRO A 290 -5.17 14.17 12.17
C PRO A 290 -5.26 12.76 11.59
N THR A 291 -4.22 11.96 11.80
CA THR A 291 -4.30 10.51 11.59
C THR A 291 -5.43 9.95 12.45
N GLY A 292 -6.29 9.15 11.90
CA GLY A 292 -7.27 8.48 12.71
C GLY A 292 -8.69 8.47 12.17
N GLN A 293 -9.00 9.21 11.12
CA GLN A 293 -10.34 9.22 10.57
C GLN A 293 -10.62 8.02 9.65
N HIS A 294 -9.69 7.64 8.77
CA HIS A 294 -9.93 6.61 7.76
C HIS A 294 -9.02 5.39 7.94
N ARG A 295 -9.59 4.21 7.81
CA ARG A 295 -8.85 2.94 7.92
C ARG A 295 -8.11 2.62 6.62
N SER A 296 -6.91 2.09 6.75
CA SER A 296 -6.19 1.48 5.65
C SER A 296 -6.65 0.03 5.42
N PRO A 297 -6.21 -0.63 4.34
CA PRO A 297 -6.44 -2.07 4.17
C PRO A 297 -5.59 -2.94 5.10
N PHE A 298 -4.71 -2.34 5.93
CA PHE A 298 -3.74 -3.06 6.77
C PHE A 298 -4.15 -3.02 8.25
N HIS A 299 -4.65 -4.13 8.80
CA HIS A 299 -4.92 -4.38 10.22
C HIS A 299 -5.58 -3.20 10.97
N GLN A 300 -6.50 -2.49 10.34
CA GLN A 300 -7.21 -1.33 10.92
C GLN A 300 -6.31 -0.12 11.26
N VAL A 301 -5.03 -0.14 10.89
CA VAL A 301 -4.16 1.03 11.03
C VAL A 301 -4.67 2.16 10.12
N ARG A 302 -4.51 3.38 10.57
CA ARG A 302 -5.10 4.55 9.90
C ARG A 302 -4.23 5.05 8.78
N LEU A 303 -4.89 5.50 7.70
CA LEU A 303 -4.21 6.24 6.63
C LEU A 303 -3.64 7.55 7.15
N VAL A 304 -2.49 7.92 6.63
CA VAL A 304 -1.90 9.24 6.85
C VAL A 304 -2.17 10.10 5.62
N TYR A 305 -2.58 11.33 5.83
CA TYR A 305 -2.78 12.33 4.78
C TYR A 305 -1.62 13.33 4.79
N GLY A 306 -0.99 13.50 3.65
CA GLY A 306 0.15 14.39 3.47
C GLY A 306 -0.24 15.85 3.23
N ASP A 307 0.77 16.67 2.97
CA ASP A 307 0.60 18.11 2.71
C ASP A 307 -0.03 18.38 1.34
N TRP A 308 -0.88 19.40 1.28
CA TRP A 308 -1.38 19.92 0.02
C TRP A 308 -0.26 20.58 -0.79
N MET A 309 -0.19 20.25 -2.07
CA MET A 309 0.76 20.79 -3.04
C MET A 309 0.01 21.51 -4.16
N SER A 310 0.30 22.77 -4.41
CA SER A 310 -0.20 23.48 -5.60
C SER A 310 0.72 23.18 -6.77
N LEU A 311 0.21 22.46 -7.77
CA LEU A 311 0.97 22.00 -8.92
C LEU A 311 0.33 22.54 -10.22
N ARG A 312 1.14 22.75 -11.26
CA ARG A 312 0.70 23.25 -12.56
C ARG A 312 0.77 22.14 -13.60
N GLU A 313 -0.17 22.12 -14.52
CA GLU A 313 -0.14 21.23 -15.66
C GLU A 313 1.20 21.30 -16.41
N GLY A 314 1.76 20.13 -16.74
CA GLY A 314 3.06 20.02 -17.41
C GLY A 314 4.27 20.34 -16.52
N GLN A 315 4.08 20.80 -15.27
CA GLN A 315 5.17 20.99 -14.34
C GLN A 315 5.89 19.66 -14.10
N GLU A 316 7.22 19.69 -14.18
CA GLU A 316 8.04 18.54 -13.80
C GLU A 316 8.33 18.60 -12.30
N ILE A 317 8.10 17.50 -11.61
CA ILE A 317 8.40 17.32 -10.18
C ILE A 317 9.28 16.09 -9.98
N ASP A 318 10.25 16.17 -9.07
CA ASP A 318 11.07 15.02 -8.63
C ASP A 318 10.29 14.28 -7.54
N VAL A 319 9.94 13.02 -7.78
CA VAL A 319 9.24 12.18 -6.81
C VAL A 319 10.19 11.11 -6.31
N GLN A 320 10.25 10.96 -4.98
CA GLN A 320 11.00 9.90 -4.32
C GLN A 320 10.08 9.18 -3.35
N ILE A 321 10.07 7.85 -3.42
CA ILE A 321 9.32 6.98 -2.53
C ILE A 321 10.33 6.05 -1.85
N ALA A 322 10.41 6.11 -0.53
CA ALA A 322 11.18 5.18 0.27
C ALA A 322 10.23 4.32 1.08
N LEU A 323 10.37 3.02 0.94
CA LEU A 323 9.61 2.04 1.70
C LEU A 323 10.57 1.01 2.28
N GLY A 324 10.23 0.41 3.43
CA GLY A 324 11.17 -0.50 4.08
C GLY A 324 10.53 -1.35 5.15
N GLU A 325 11.25 -2.38 5.49
CA GLU A 325 10.87 -3.40 6.45
C GLU A 325 11.93 -3.51 7.54
N ARG A 326 11.49 -3.43 8.78
CA ARG A 326 12.23 -3.87 9.95
C ARG A 326 11.82 -5.32 10.30
N PRO A 327 12.36 -5.96 11.33
CA PRO A 327 11.92 -7.30 11.71
C PRO A 327 10.43 -7.35 12.06
N GLY A 328 9.64 -8.11 11.31
CA GLY A 328 8.19 -8.27 11.52
C GLY A 328 7.59 -9.40 10.68
N GLY A 329 8.20 -9.72 9.55
CA GLY A 329 7.83 -10.86 8.70
C GLY A 329 6.78 -10.56 7.64
N HIS A 330 6.08 -9.43 7.72
CA HIS A 330 5.08 -9.01 6.72
C HIS A 330 5.33 -7.57 6.27
N VAL A 331 4.87 -7.27 5.07
CA VAL A 331 4.88 -5.93 4.48
C VAL A 331 3.53 -5.61 3.85
N GLY A 332 3.20 -4.33 3.81
CA GLY A 332 2.05 -3.84 3.08
C GLY A 332 2.24 -2.36 2.79
N PHE A 333 2.00 -1.93 1.54
CA PHE A 333 2.23 -0.54 1.15
C PHE A 333 1.11 -0.03 0.27
N LEU A 334 0.66 1.18 0.57
CA LEU A 334 -0.37 1.86 -0.20
C LEU A 334 0.00 3.33 -0.37
N LEU A 335 -0.08 3.84 -1.59
CA LEU A 335 0.06 5.26 -1.90
C LEU A 335 -1.06 5.71 -2.84
N GLN A 336 -1.87 6.63 -2.36
CA GLN A 336 -2.99 7.24 -3.07
C GLN A 336 -2.73 8.73 -3.27
N VAL A 337 -3.48 9.34 -4.18
CA VAL A 337 -3.46 10.77 -4.43
C VAL A 337 -4.88 11.33 -4.36
N GLU A 338 -5.03 12.51 -3.77
CA GLU A 338 -6.28 13.26 -3.73
C GLU A 338 -6.10 14.59 -4.43
N GLU A 339 -7.04 14.95 -5.31
CA GLU A 339 -7.13 16.27 -5.95
C GLU A 339 -8.20 17.10 -5.23
N GLN A 340 -7.86 18.30 -4.78
CA GLN A 340 -8.80 19.21 -4.09
C GLN A 340 -9.91 19.67 -5.06
N GLY A 341 -11.14 19.58 -4.60
CA GLY A 341 -12.32 20.00 -5.39
C GLY A 341 -12.91 18.89 -6.28
N VAL A 342 -12.30 17.70 -6.30
CA VAL A 342 -12.90 16.52 -6.92
C VAL A 342 -13.81 15.83 -5.90
N SER A 343 -15.03 15.50 -6.33
CA SER A 343 -15.99 14.74 -5.51
C SER A 343 -15.75 13.25 -5.70
N TYR A 344 -15.13 12.62 -4.71
CA TYR A 344 -14.95 11.16 -4.69
C TYR A 344 -16.15 10.47 -4.03
N ARG A 345 -16.48 9.27 -4.50
CA ARG A 345 -17.43 8.40 -3.79
C ARG A 345 -16.87 8.08 -2.39
N SER A 346 -17.75 7.82 -1.45
CA SER A 346 -17.34 7.35 -0.12
C SER A 346 -17.66 5.86 0.03
N ASP A 347 -16.82 5.15 0.75
CA ASP A 347 -17.12 3.81 1.19
C ASP A 347 -18.13 3.81 2.37
N VAL A 348 -18.49 2.62 2.84
CA VAL A 348 -19.46 2.44 3.93
C VAL A 348 -19.03 3.08 5.27
N SER A 349 -17.75 3.40 5.43
CA SER A 349 -17.19 4.07 6.62
C SER A 349 -17.09 5.59 6.47
N GLY A 350 -17.50 6.13 5.32
CA GLY A 350 -17.35 7.55 4.98
C GLY A 350 -15.96 7.95 4.48
N ARG A 351 -15.07 6.99 4.23
CA ARG A 351 -13.74 7.24 3.64
C ARG A 351 -13.91 7.59 2.16
N PRO A 352 -13.27 8.67 1.65
CA PRO A 352 -13.24 8.92 0.22
C PRO A 352 -12.50 7.78 -0.50
N ILE A 353 -13.10 7.26 -1.56
CA ILE A 353 -12.50 6.25 -2.44
C ILE A 353 -11.54 6.98 -3.37
N LEU A 354 -10.25 6.98 -3.01
CA LEU A 354 -9.21 7.72 -3.73
C LEU A 354 -8.55 6.87 -4.81
N PRO A 355 -8.05 7.49 -5.91
CA PRO A 355 -7.20 6.82 -6.87
C PRO A 355 -5.82 6.53 -6.28
N LEU A 356 -5.16 5.49 -6.80
CA LEU A 356 -3.74 5.27 -6.54
C LEU A 356 -2.90 6.38 -7.20
N PHE A 357 -1.82 6.79 -6.53
CA PHE A 357 -0.78 7.57 -7.22
C PHE A 357 -0.17 6.69 -8.30
N THR A 358 -0.19 7.16 -9.55
CA THR A 358 0.31 6.38 -10.69
C THR A 358 1.05 7.24 -11.70
N THR A 359 2.04 6.62 -12.37
CA THR A 359 2.81 7.22 -13.45
C THR A 359 2.40 6.71 -14.84
N ALA A 360 1.51 5.72 -14.90
CA ALA A 360 1.00 5.13 -16.13
C ALA A 360 -0.50 4.76 -15.98
N PRO A 361 -1.25 4.65 -17.09
CA PRO A 361 -2.62 4.13 -17.06
C PRO A 361 -2.65 2.68 -16.56
N PHE A 362 -3.69 2.31 -15.85
CA PHE A 362 -3.93 0.94 -15.42
C PHE A 362 -4.53 0.10 -16.57
N ALA A 363 -3.92 -1.04 -16.85
CA ALA A 363 -4.54 -2.05 -17.71
C ALA A 363 -5.79 -2.67 -17.02
N PRO A 364 -6.79 -3.12 -17.78
CA PRO A 364 -8.00 -3.75 -17.21
C PRO A 364 -7.68 -4.93 -16.29
N GLU A 365 -6.71 -5.76 -16.66
CA GLU A 365 -6.25 -6.93 -15.90
C GLU A 365 -5.63 -6.53 -14.57
N GLU A 366 -4.88 -5.43 -14.57
CA GLU A 366 -4.25 -4.89 -13.36
C GLU A 366 -5.28 -4.32 -12.39
N ARG A 367 -6.30 -3.60 -12.89
CA ARG A 367 -7.44 -3.13 -12.08
C ARG A 367 -8.18 -4.31 -11.45
N ALA A 368 -8.48 -5.34 -12.23
CA ALA A 368 -9.16 -6.54 -11.75
C ALA A 368 -8.35 -7.25 -10.67
N ARG A 369 -7.03 -7.37 -10.87
CA ARG A 369 -6.11 -7.95 -9.89
C ARG A 369 -6.10 -7.16 -8.59
N LEU A 370 -5.90 -5.84 -8.65
CA LEU A 370 -5.88 -4.98 -7.47
C LEU A 370 -7.20 -5.02 -6.72
N THR A 371 -8.33 -4.97 -7.43
CA THR A 371 -9.66 -5.10 -6.82
C THR A 371 -9.82 -6.44 -6.09
N LYS A 372 -9.38 -7.54 -6.70
CA LYS A 372 -9.44 -8.87 -6.09
C LYS A 372 -8.58 -8.95 -4.81
N VAL A 373 -7.36 -8.46 -4.87
CA VAL A 373 -6.36 -8.60 -3.79
C VAL A 373 -6.69 -7.71 -2.59
N PHE A 374 -7.19 -6.48 -2.82
CA PHE A 374 -7.58 -5.57 -1.75
C PHE A 374 -9.01 -5.77 -1.26
N GLY A 375 -9.79 -6.66 -1.91
CA GLY A 375 -11.11 -7.10 -1.47
C GLY A 375 -12.09 -5.93 -1.30
N SER A 376 -12.51 -5.68 -0.06
CA SER A 376 -13.47 -4.61 0.27
C SER A 376 -12.86 -3.21 0.24
N TYR A 377 -11.54 -3.06 0.09
CA TYR A 377 -10.90 -1.76 -0.01
C TYR A 377 -10.93 -1.26 -1.45
N GLU A 378 -11.85 -0.35 -1.75
CA GLU A 378 -12.08 0.17 -3.09
C GLU A 378 -11.10 1.28 -3.49
N PHE A 379 -10.81 1.36 -4.81
CA PHE A 379 -10.05 2.42 -5.46
C PHE A 379 -10.91 3.17 -6.48
N GLU A 380 -10.59 4.44 -6.71
CA GLU A 380 -11.15 5.21 -7.82
C GLU A 380 -10.39 4.89 -9.12
N TRP A 381 -11.12 4.55 -10.18
CA TRP A 381 -10.54 4.10 -11.44
C TRP A 381 -10.82 5.02 -12.64
N GLU A 382 -11.74 5.95 -12.50
CA GLU A 382 -12.17 6.84 -13.61
C GLU A 382 -11.49 8.19 -13.52
N GLN A 383 -11.44 8.78 -12.32
CA GLN A 383 -10.85 10.10 -12.07
C GLN A 383 -9.42 9.95 -11.53
N VAL A 384 -8.56 9.26 -12.30
CA VAL A 384 -7.18 9.00 -11.90
C VAL A 384 -6.23 10.03 -12.51
N PRO A 385 -5.57 10.89 -11.71
CA PRO A 385 -4.53 11.77 -12.23
C PRO A 385 -3.26 10.96 -12.51
N ILE A 386 -2.81 10.94 -13.78
CA ILE A 386 -1.63 10.18 -14.19
C ILE A 386 -0.43 11.11 -14.27
N PHE A 387 0.54 10.91 -13.39
CA PHE A 387 1.79 11.67 -13.34
C PHE A 387 2.83 11.02 -14.27
N PHE A 388 2.75 11.30 -15.55
CA PHE A 388 3.59 10.64 -16.56
C PHE A 388 5.09 10.83 -16.30
N GLN A 389 5.85 9.73 -16.30
CA GLN A 389 7.31 9.81 -16.26
C GLN A 389 7.84 10.47 -17.56
N LYS A 390 8.92 11.25 -17.40
CA LYS A 390 9.62 11.88 -18.52
C LYS A 390 10.54 10.90 -19.23
#